data_6cad5d910360524582727056f35a99de
#
_entry.id   6cad5d910360524582727056f35a99de
#
_cell.length_a   1.000
_cell.length_b   1.000
_cell.length_c   1.000
_cell.angle_alpha   90.00
_cell.angle_beta   90.00
_cell.angle_gamma   90.00
#
_symmetry.space_group_name_H-M   'P 1'
#
loop_
_entity.id
_entity.type
_entity.pdbx_description
1 polymer ?
#
loop_
_entity_poly.entity_id
_entity_poly.type
_entity_poly.pdbx_seq_one_letter_code
_entity_poly.pdbx_strand_id
1 'polypeptide(L)'
;MSECRRMSNKYLLFLVVCLLWLTGCGTKEDKRPDRPGQGAITISVDESFKPVIDEMVQVFESNKPGTKIKVLYKPEAECFKDLEVDSIRMIIATRRYNEYEKQFIVDSFNISPESLVVARDAITVIVNPKAPDSLFTMDDLRAILQGRFKKNLIPVFDGVKATSTVRFIIDSVLRGDSLTSKAVAARSSEGVIDYVSKTPDAIGFIGVSWIGNSEDPGQLSFLKKVRVAGIESSYKGIGFVKAYQQNIYTKSYPLVRDLVYTLKENYKGLGFGFAAFMSGDIGQLIFRRAYLVPQVLKNFGIRSVEVEEQ
;
A
#
# COMPACT_ATOMS: atom_id res chain seq x y z
N MET A 1 37.07 43.26 62.27
CA MET A 1 37.16 43.32 60.82
C MET A 1 37.41 41.96 60.18
N SER A 2 37.56 40.82 60.89
CA SER A 2 37.90 39.52 60.36
C SER A 2 36.66 38.59 60.06
N GLU A 3 35.54 38.79 60.67
CA GLU A 3 34.32 37.96 60.48
C GLU A 3 33.55 38.26 59.20
N CYS A 4 33.52 39.50 58.74
CA CYS A 4 32.78 39.87 57.53
C CYS A 4 33.42 39.30 56.23
N ARG A 5 34.73 39.09 56.22
CA ARG A 5 35.49 38.49 55.08
C ARG A 5 35.27 36.97 54.98
N ARG A 6 34.98 36.31 56.12
CA ARG A 6 34.80 34.84 56.17
C ARG A 6 33.41 34.43 55.71
N MET A 7 32.40 35.30 55.91
CA MET A 7 31.05 35.07 55.39
C MET A 7 30.99 35.22 53.87
N SER A 8 31.64 36.19 53.28
CA SER A 8 31.70 36.45 51.84
C SER A 8 32.21 35.25 51.07
N ASN A 9 33.29 34.56 51.54
CA ASN A 9 33.86 33.42 50.88
C ASN A 9 32.94 32.16 50.91
N LYS A 10 32.13 31.99 51.96
CA LYS A 10 31.18 30.87 52.05
C LYS A 10 30.01 31.04 51.06
N TYR A 11 29.49 32.25 50.90
CA TYR A 11 28.46 32.54 49.90
C TYR A 11 28.99 32.44 48.46
N LEU A 12 30.22 32.86 48.22
CA LEU A 12 30.89 32.74 46.93
C LEU A 12 31.10 31.26 46.56
N LEU A 13 31.54 30.45 47.54
CA LEU A 13 31.71 29.00 47.33
C LEU A 13 30.35 28.31 47.07
N PHE A 14 29.30 28.69 47.78
CA PHE A 14 27.95 28.19 47.61
C PHE A 14 27.39 28.56 46.23
N LEU A 15 27.64 29.78 45.77
CA LEU A 15 27.19 30.27 44.45
C LEU A 15 27.91 29.55 43.32
N VAL A 16 29.21 29.25 43.45
CA VAL A 16 29.99 28.48 42.49
C VAL A 16 29.52 27.00 42.43
N VAL A 17 29.20 26.42 43.58
CA VAL A 17 28.68 25.04 43.63
C VAL A 17 27.30 24.99 43.01
N CYS A 18 26.40 25.97 43.23
CA CYS A 18 25.11 26.05 42.54
C CYS A 18 25.23 26.26 41.04
N LEU A 19 26.20 27.07 40.57
CA LEU A 19 26.46 27.21 39.13
C LEU A 19 26.96 25.91 38.46
N LEU A 20 27.74 25.10 39.15
CA LEU A 20 28.20 23.79 38.66
C LEU A 20 27.07 22.77 38.55
N TRP A 21 25.99 22.92 39.33
CA TRP A 21 24.82 22.05 39.22
C TRP A 21 23.90 22.42 38.05
N LEU A 22 24.01 23.64 37.52
CA LEU A 22 23.22 24.11 36.38
C LEU A 22 23.79 23.68 35.01
N THR A 23 25.05 23.21 34.96
CA THR A 23 25.66 22.74 33.72
C THR A 23 25.47 21.24 33.43
N GLY A 24 24.72 20.54 34.31
CA GLY A 24 24.50 19.08 34.23
C GLY A 24 23.35 18.59 33.34
N CYS A 25 22.60 19.47 32.64
CA CYS A 25 21.65 19.06 31.64
C CYS A 25 22.32 18.85 30.29
N GLY A 26 23.22 17.87 30.20
CA GLY A 26 23.62 17.29 28.95
C GLY A 26 22.40 16.60 28.35
N THR A 27 21.78 17.17 27.33
CA THR A 27 20.82 16.47 26.48
C THR A 27 21.56 15.24 25.98
N LYS A 28 21.14 14.04 26.43
CA LYS A 28 21.61 12.78 25.83
C LYS A 28 21.38 12.90 24.34
N GLU A 29 22.45 12.95 23.59
CA GLU A 29 22.40 12.96 22.14
C GLU A 29 21.59 11.72 21.72
N ASP A 30 20.46 11.94 21.05
CA ASP A 30 19.59 10.88 20.60
C ASP A 30 20.31 10.13 19.47
N LYS A 31 20.96 9.02 19.80
CA LYS A 31 21.75 8.18 18.86
C LYS A 31 20.90 7.44 17.83
N ARG A 32 19.59 7.66 17.81
CA ARG A 32 18.71 7.05 16.80
C ARG A 32 19.04 7.60 15.42
N PRO A 33 19.09 6.73 14.38
CA PRO A 33 19.51 7.13 13.03
C PRO A 33 18.52 8.06 12.35
N ASP A 34 17.25 8.07 12.79
CA ASP A 34 16.17 8.86 12.19
C ASP A 34 15.06 9.18 13.23
N ARG A 35 14.15 10.09 12.84
CA ARG A 35 12.98 10.55 13.63
C ARG A 35 11.75 10.60 12.72
N PRO A 36 10.51 10.72 13.26
CA PRO A 36 9.27 10.73 12.45
C PRO A 36 9.20 11.76 11.32
N GLY A 37 10.02 12.78 11.34
CA GLY A 37 10.07 13.84 10.30
C GLY A 37 11.47 14.14 9.79
N GLN A 38 12.45 13.26 10.00
CA GLN A 38 13.83 13.47 9.56
C GLN A 38 14.57 12.15 9.38
N GLY A 39 15.38 12.05 8.33
CA GLY A 39 16.25 10.90 8.05
C GLY A 39 15.92 10.22 6.73
N ALA A 40 16.48 9.03 6.54
CA ALA A 40 16.27 8.22 5.34
C ALA A 40 15.97 6.76 5.71
N ILE A 41 15.00 6.16 5.04
CA ILE A 41 14.66 4.74 5.19
C ILE A 41 14.43 4.08 3.84
N THR A 42 14.53 2.75 3.81
CA THR A 42 14.10 1.94 2.68
C THR A 42 12.85 1.15 3.07
N ILE A 43 11.87 1.15 2.19
CA ILE A 43 10.64 0.36 2.33
C ILE A 43 10.46 -0.54 1.11
N SER A 44 9.80 -1.68 1.28
CA SER A 44 9.45 -2.59 0.19
C SER A 44 7.94 -2.60 -0.02
N VAL A 45 7.50 -2.45 -1.24
CA VAL A 45 6.09 -2.23 -1.58
C VAL A 45 5.67 -3.15 -2.71
N ASP A 46 4.52 -3.79 -2.57
CA ASP A 46 3.88 -4.53 -3.66
C ASP A 46 3.66 -3.58 -4.87
N GLU A 47 4.14 -4.00 -6.03
CA GLU A 47 4.11 -3.23 -7.28
C GLU A 47 2.70 -2.76 -7.64
N SER A 48 1.67 -3.53 -7.29
CA SER A 48 0.26 -3.16 -7.52
C SER A 48 -0.12 -1.79 -6.96
N PHE A 49 0.62 -1.29 -5.96
CA PHE A 49 0.34 0.00 -5.30
C PHE A 49 1.28 1.12 -5.70
N LYS A 50 2.14 0.89 -6.71
CA LYS A 50 3.13 1.88 -7.13
C LYS A 50 2.55 3.29 -7.33
N PRO A 51 1.46 3.52 -8.09
CA PRO A 51 0.97 4.87 -8.34
C PRO A 51 0.59 5.62 -7.05
N VAL A 52 -0.14 4.97 -6.16
CA VAL A 52 -0.62 5.61 -4.93
C VAL A 52 0.49 5.81 -3.91
N ILE A 53 1.49 4.91 -3.85
CA ILE A 53 2.60 5.05 -2.91
C ILE A 53 3.64 6.05 -3.40
N ASP A 54 3.87 6.18 -4.71
CA ASP A 54 4.70 7.25 -5.27
C ASP A 54 4.12 8.64 -4.89
N GLU A 55 2.81 8.85 -5.07
CA GLU A 55 2.14 10.09 -4.65
C GLU A 55 2.25 10.30 -3.12
N MET A 56 2.03 9.24 -2.33
CA MET A 56 2.12 9.27 -0.87
C MET A 56 3.50 9.71 -0.38
N VAL A 57 4.56 9.14 -0.95
CA VAL A 57 5.95 9.48 -0.62
C VAL A 57 6.28 10.91 -1.05
N GLN A 58 5.90 11.32 -2.26
CA GLN A 58 6.12 12.67 -2.75
C GLN A 58 5.49 13.73 -1.84
N VAL A 59 4.24 13.54 -1.44
CA VAL A 59 3.53 14.47 -0.55
C VAL A 59 4.14 14.45 0.85
N PHE A 60 4.51 13.28 1.38
CA PHE A 60 5.16 13.18 2.69
C PHE A 60 6.50 13.90 2.72
N GLU A 61 7.39 13.66 1.75
CA GLU A 61 8.70 14.31 1.65
C GLU A 61 8.57 15.83 1.47
N SER A 62 7.57 16.30 0.70
CA SER A 62 7.27 17.73 0.54
C SER A 62 6.81 18.38 1.84
N ASN A 63 6.02 17.68 2.64
CA ASN A 63 5.54 18.17 3.94
C ASN A 63 6.57 18.06 5.06
N LYS A 64 7.61 17.25 4.90
CA LYS A 64 8.67 16.99 5.89
C LYS A 64 10.05 17.14 5.25
N PRO A 65 10.50 18.36 4.98
CA PRO A 65 11.84 18.60 4.46
C PRO A 65 12.91 17.93 5.34
N GLY A 66 13.84 17.21 4.72
CA GLY A 66 14.85 16.43 5.44
C GLY A 66 14.50 14.96 5.63
N THR A 67 13.38 14.49 5.06
CA THR A 67 13.05 13.07 4.97
C THR A 67 13.34 12.52 3.57
N LYS A 68 13.75 11.23 3.52
CA LYS A 68 13.91 10.49 2.26
C LYS A 68 13.42 9.06 2.42
N ILE A 69 12.49 8.66 1.56
CA ILE A 69 11.96 7.29 1.52
C ILE A 69 12.35 6.65 0.19
N LYS A 70 13.23 5.65 0.25
CA LYS A 70 13.55 4.81 -0.91
C LYS A 70 12.53 3.69 -0.99
N VAL A 71 11.77 3.62 -2.07
CA VAL A 71 10.79 2.56 -2.29
C VAL A 71 11.37 1.50 -3.23
N LEU A 72 11.25 0.23 -2.85
CA LEU A 72 11.55 -0.94 -3.67
C LEU A 72 10.23 -1.60 -4.06
N TYR A 73 9.84 -1.47 -5.32
CA TYR A 73 8.64 -2.12 -5.84
C TYR A 73 8.96 -3.54 -6.27
N LYS A 74 8.24 -4.52 -5.71
CA LYS A 74 8.48 -5.95 -5.88
C LYS A 74 7.16 -6.73 -5.87
N PRO A 75 7.14 -7.99 -6.34
CA PRO A 75 6.05 -8.91 -6.06
C PRO A 75 5.84 -9.11 -4.54
N GLU A 76 4.60 -9.27 -4.10
CA GLU A 76 4.23 -9.37 -2.67
C GLU A 76 5.09 -10.36 -1.89
N ALA A 77 5.33 -11.56 -2.44
CA ALA A 77 6.13 -12.58 -1.75
C ALA A 77 7.59 -12.15 -1.53
N GLU A 78 8.14 -11.29 -2.39
CA GLU A 78 9.47 -10.73 -2.22
C GLU A 78 9.47 -9.62 -1.17
N CYS A 79 8.40 -8.83 -1.07
CA CYS A 79 8.23 -7.86 0.02
C CYS A 79 8.27 -8.54 1.39
N PHE A 80 7.64 -9.72 1.53
CA PHE A 80 7.68 -10.46 2.80
C PHE A 80 9.07 -11.05 3.10
N LYS A 81 9.86 -11.45 2.11
CA LYS A 81 11.27 -11.81 2.31
C LYS A 81 12.11 -10.62 2.78
N ASP A 82 11.76 -9.42 2.36
CA ASP A 82 12.45 -8.20 2.79
C ASP A 82 12.23 -7.88 4.28
N LEU A 83 11.25 -8.48 4.97
CA LEU A 83 11.16 -8.41 6.43
C LEU A 83 12.38 -9.04 7.13
N GLU A 84 13.07 -9.95 6.46
CA GLU A 84 14.29 -10.58 6.96
C GLU A 84 15.52 -9.69 6.76
N VAL A 85 15.40 -8.59 6.00
CA VAL A 85 16.50 -7.66 5.70
C VAL A 85 16.50 -6.50 6.69
N ASP A 86 17.57 -6.33 7.46
CA ASP A 86 17.67 -5.32 8.53
C ASP A 86 17.40 -3.89 8.03
N SER A 87 17.92 -3.53 6.86
CA SER A 87 17.79 -2.18 6.30
C SER A 87 16.36 -1.84 5.79
N ILE A 88 15.48 -2.82 5.66
CA ILE A 88 14.08 -2.59 5.28
C ILE A 88 13.25 -2.36 6.54
N ARG A 89 12.67 -1.16 6.64
CA ARG A 89 11.97 -0.71 7.85
C ARG A 89 10.46 -0.96 7.81
N MET A 90 9.90 -1.06 6.62
CA MET A 90 8.47 -1.27 6.40
C MET A 90 8.23 -2.05 5.12
N ILE A 91 7.21 -2.89 5.11
CA ILE A 91 6.62 -3.40 3.88
C ILE A 91 5.17 -2.93 3.74
N ILE A 92 4.71 -2.78 2.49
CA ILE A 92 3.32 -2.46 2.16
C ILE A 92 2.82 -3.53 1.17
N ALA A 93 1.77 -4.26 1.56
CA ALA A 93 1.27 -5.44 0.85
C ALA A 93 -0.24 -5.64 1.08
N THR A 94 -0.82 -6.76 0.61
CA THR A 94 -2.27 -7.01 0.74
C THR A 94 -2.63 -8.00 1.86
N ARG A 95 -1.67 -8.45 2.63
CA ARG A 95 -1.87 -9.31 3.80
C ARG A 95 -1.02 -8.87 4.99
N ARG A 96 -1.34 -9.35 6.14
CA ARG A 96 -0.48 -9.26 7.31
C ARG A 96 0.62 -10.33 7.25
N TYR A 97 1.66 -10.18 8.07
CA TYR A 97 2.63 -11.25 8.31
C TYR A 97 1.92 -12.47 8.94
N ASN A 98 2.45 -13.65 8.68
CA ASN A 98 2.06 -14.87 9.38
C ASN A 98 2.88 -15.06 10.67
N GLU A 99 2.56 -16.09 11.48
CA GLU A 99 3.24 -16.32 12.75
C GLU A 99 4.73 -16.66 12.58
N TYR A 100 5.11 -17.35 11.50
CA TYR A 100 6.53 -17.62 11.20
C TYR A 100 7.30 -16.34 10.90
N GLU A 101 6.77 -15.48 10.02
CA GLU A 101 7.36 -14.19 9.67
C GLU A 101 7.48 -13.28 10.90
N LYS A 102 6.45 -13.28 11.79
CA LYS A 102 6.47 -12.55 13.05
C LYS A 102 7.56 -13.05 13.98
N GLN A 103 7.60 -14.37 14.19
CA GLN A 103 8.57 -14.98 15.10
C GLN A 103 10.00 -14.72 14.62
N PHE A 104 10.25 -14.82 13.31
CA PHE A 104 11.54 -14.50 12.72
C PHE A 104 11.99 -13.06 13.05
N ILE A 105 11.09 -12.07 12.91
CA ILE A 105 11.39 -10.66 13.20
C ILE A 105 11.68 -10.47 14.69
N VAL A 106 10.91 -11.10 15.56
CA VAL A 106 11.11 -11.02 17.01
C VAL A 106 12.44 -11.63 17.41
N ASP A 107 12.76 -12.81 16.91
CA ASP A 107 13.98 -13.55 17.29
C ASP A 107 15.25 -12.91 16.70
N SER A 108 15.17 -12.43 15.46
CA SER A 108 16.35 -11.90 14.75
C SER A 108 16.66 -10.44 15.09
N PHE A 109 15.63 -9.62 15.31
CA PHE A 109 15.79 -8.16 15.48
C PHE A 109 15.35 -7.65 16.86
N ASN A 110 14.75 -8.51 17.70
CA ASN A 110 14.12 -8.11 18.96
C ASN A 110 13.09 -6.98 18.76
N ILE A 111 12.31 -7.07 17.68
CA ILE A 111 11.28 -6.11 17.30
C ILE A 111 9.94 -6.83 17.20
N SER A 112 8.90 -6.30 17.88
CA SER A 112 7.52 -6.74 17.64
C SER A 112 6.95 -5.92 16.49
N PRO A 113 6.75 -6.50 15.29
CA PRO A 113 6.27 -5.74 14.14
C PRO A 113 4.82 -5.30 14.31
N GLU A 114 4.52 -4.08 13.89
CA GLU A 114 3.15 -3.56 13.87
C GLU A 114 2.56 -3.68 12.46
N SER A 115 1.32 -4.17 12.35
CA SER A 115 0.63 -4.33 11.08
C SER A 115 -0.76 -3.71 11.15
N LEU A 116 -1.04 -2.77 10.24
CA LEU A 116 -2.32 -2.07 10.19
C LEU A 116 -2.85 -1.98 8.75
N VAL A 117 -4.16 -2.18 8.60
CA VAL A 117 -4.89 -1.89 7.36
C VAL A 117 -5.04 -0.37 7.24
N VAL A 118 -4.60 0.22 6.11
CA VAL A 118 -4.67 1.66 5.87
C VAL A 118 -5.70 2.05 4.80
N ALA A 119 -6.04 1.11 3.91
CA ALA A 119 -7.06 1.30 2.89
C ALA A 119 -7.60 -0.06 2.42
N ARG A 120 -8.71 -0.04 1.66
CA ARG A 120 -9.15 -1.17 0.85
C ARG A 120 -8.93 -0.87 -0.61
N ASP A 121 -8.39 -1.85 -1.31
CA ASP A 121 -8.16 -1.90 -2.73
C ASP A 121 -9.13 -2.89 -3.39
N ALA A 122 -9.17 -2.90 -4.70
CA ALA A 122 -9.85 -3.93 -5.48
C ALA A 122 -8.99 -4.35 -6.69
N ILE A 123 -9.09 -5.61 -7.05
CA ILE A 123 -8.57 -6.08 -8.32
C ILE A 123 -9.60 -5.75 -9.40
N THR A 124 -9.24 -4.82 -10.27
CA THR A 124 -10.08 -4.43 -11.40
C THR A 124 -9.84 -5.36 -12.57
N VAL A 125 -10.91 -5.81 -13.18
CA VAL A 125 -10.88 -6.61 -14.41
C VAL A 125 -10.98 -5.68 -15.60
N ILE A 126 -10.04 -5.82 -16.54
CA ILE A 126 -9.99 -5.02 -17.77
C ILE A 126 -10.01 -5.90 -19.00
N VAL A 127 -10.62 -5.42 -20.05
CA VAL A 127 -10.69 -6.09 -21.35
C VAL A 127 -10.32 -5.13 -22.48
N ASN A 128 -10.00 -5.69 -23.64
CA ASN A 128 -9.79 -4.88 -24.84
C ASN A 128 -11.08 -4.11 -25.22
N PRO A 129 -11.02 -2.87 -25.67
CA PRO A 129 -12.21 -2.12 -26.11
C PRO A 129 -13.04 -2.84 -27.18
N LYS A 130 -12.39 -3.67 -28.01
CA LYS A 130 -13.04 -4.48 -29.07
C LYS A 130 -13.52 -5.84 -28.57
N ALA A 131 -13.29 -6.20 -27.29
CA ALA A 131 -13.77 -7.46 -26.75
C ALA A 131 -15.30 -7.52 -26.79
N PRO A 132 -15.91 -8.66 -27.19
CA PRO A 132 -17.35 -8.78 -27.29
C PRO A 132 -18.04 -8.79 -25.92
N ASP A 133 -17.34 -9.24 -24.89
CA ASP A 133 -17.85 -9.35 -23.53
C ASP A 133 -17.10 -8.40 -22.59
N SER A 134 -17.84 -7.79 -21.68
CA SER A 134 -17.31 -6.96 -20.60
C SER A 134 -18.08 -7.15 -19.29
N LEU A 135 -18.97 -8.10 -19.22
CA LEU A 135 -19.72 -8.48 -18.04
C LEU A 135 -19.47 -9.94 -17.74
N PHE A 136 -19.00 -10.23 -16.52
CA PHE A 136 -18.63 -11.59 -16.12
C PHE A 136 -19.23 -11.94 -14.76
N THR A 137 -19.85 -13.10 -14.67
CA THR A 137 -20.22 -13.70 -13.38
C THR A 137 -18.98 -14.21 -12.66
N MET A 138 -19.09 -14.47 -11.37
CA MET A 138 -17.98 -15.10 -10.63
C MET A 138 -17.66 -16.51 -11.13
N ASP A 139 -18.66 -17.20 -11.67
CA ASP A 139 -18.45 -18.53 -12.30
C ASP A 139 -17.76 -18.40 -13.66
N ASP A 140 -18.08 -17.36 -14.46
CA ASP A 140 -17.33 -17.05 -15.68
C ASP A 140 -15.87 -16.75 -15.38
N LEU A 141 -15.58 -15.90 -14.39
CA LEU A 141 -14.21 -15.61 -13.99
C LEU A 141 -13.45 -16.87 -13.56
N ARG A 142 -14.09 -17.72 -12.77
CA ARG A 142 -13.50 -18.99 -12.34
C ARG A 142 -13.22 -19.91 -13.54
N ALA A 143 -14.16 -20.01 -14.47
CA ALA A 143 -13.99 -20.82 -15.68
C ALA A 143 -12.88 -20.27 -16.60
N ILE A 144 -12.76 -18.95 -16.75
CA ILE A 144 -11.68 -18.28 -17.50
C ILE A 144 -10.32 -18.61 -16.88
N LEU A 145 -10.22 -18.39 -15.56
CA LEU A 145 -8.98 -18.58 -14.81
C LEU A 145 -8.52 -20.04 -14.76
N GLN A 146 -9.43 -20.98 -14.92
CA GLN A 146 -9.15 -22.41 -15.03
C GLN A 146 -9.01 -22.89 -16.49
N GLY A 147 -9.19 -22.02 -17.49
CA GLY A 147 -9.12 -22.36 -18.91
C GLY A 147 -10.28 -23.20 -19.42
N ARG A 148 -11.42 -23.18 -18.73
CA ARG A 148 -12.66 -23.95 -19.04
C ARG A 148 -13.80 -23.09 -19.59
N PHE A 149 -13.55 -21.79 -19.77
CA PHE A 149 -14.56 -20.89 -20.32
C PHE A 149 -14.85 -21.21 -21.80
N LYS A 150 -16.09 -21.02 -22.22
CA LYS A 150 -16.56 -21.33 -23.60
C LYS A 150 -15.83 -20.56 -24.71
N LYS A 151 -15.28 -19.41 -24.39
CA LYS A 151 -14.43 -18.60 -25.29
C LYS A 151 -12.97 -18.71 -24.86
N ASN A 152 -12.05 -18.57 -25.79
CA ASN A 152 -10.63 -18.68 -25.49
C ASN A 152 -10.09 -17.32 -24.97
N LEU A 153 -10.44 -16.95 -23.73
CA LEU A 153 -9.90 -15.76 -23.10
C LEU A 153 -8.55 -16.07 -22.44
N ILE A 154 -7.62 -15.11 -22.53
CA ILE A 154 -6.25 -15.22 -22.01
C ILE A 154 -6.14 -14.37 -20.75
N PRO A 155 -6.07 -14.96 -19.53
CA PRO A 155 -5.83 -14.20 -18.30
C PRO A 155 -4.44 -13.58 -18.30
N VAL A 156 -4.34 -12.29 -17.96
CA VAL A 156 -3.09 -11.53 -17.93
C VAL A 156 -2.90 -10.89 -16.56
N PHE A 157 -1.72 -11.11 -15.97
CA PHE A 157 -1.34 -10.61 -14.65
C PHE A 157 0.01 -9.88 -14.71
N ASP A 158 0.32 -9.10 -13.67
CA ASP A 158 1.63 -8.48 -13.42
C ASP A 158 2.76 -9.50 -13.17
N GLY A 159 2.41 -10.75 -12.97
CA GLY A 159 3.23 -11.94 -12.85
C GLY A 159 2.33 -13.17 -12.75
N VAL A 160 2.83 -14.39 -12.95
CA VAL A 160 2.05 -15.64 -12.76
C VAL A 160 2.35 -16.33 -11.42
N LYS A 161 3.30 -15.81 -10.66
CA LYS A 161 3.69 -16.32 -9.34
C LYS A 161 4.09 -15.17 -8.45
N ALA A 162 3.87 -15.32 -7.15
CA ALA A 162 4.38 -14.45 -6.10
C ALA A 162 3.78 -13.02 -6.03
N THR A 163 2.87 -12.62 -6.93
CA THR A 163 2.18 -11.31 -6.84
C THR A 163 0.94 -11.41 -5.96
N SER A 164 0.54 -10.29 -5.35
CA SER A 164 -0.66 -10.23 -4.52
C SER A 164 -1.93 -10.49 -5.32
N THR A 165 -1.96 -10.04 -6.58
CA THR A 165 -3.10 -10.25 -7.48
C THR A 165 -3.31 -11.74 -7.76
N VAL A 166 -2.25 -12.47 -8.11
CA VAL A 166 -2.33 -13.93 -8.37
C VAL A 166 -2.68 -14.68 -7.08
N ARG A 167 -2.05 -14.34 -5.94
CA ARG A 167 -2.39 -14.97 -4.66
C ARG A 167 -3.87 -14.78 -4.32
N PHE A 168 -4.38 -13.53 -4.41
CA PHE A 168 -5.78 -13.26 -4.14
C PHE A 168 -6.72 -14.06 -5.06
N ILE A 169 -6.40 -14.14 -6.35
CA ILE A 169 -7.20 -14.92 -7.31
C ILE A 169 -7.20 -16.40 -6.95
N ILE A 170 -6.06 -16.98 -6.61
CA ILE A 170 -5.98 -18.39 -6.21
C ILE A 170 -6.77 -18.64 -4.92
N ASP A 171 -6.57 -17.81 -3.91
CA ASP A 171 -7.18 -18.01 -2.59
C ASP A 171 -8.69 -17.74 -2.61
N SER A 172 -9.11 -16.61 -3.21
CA SER A 172 -10.48 -16.09 -3.08
C SER A 172 -11.40 -16.49 -4.24
N VAL A 173 -10.89 -16.57 -5.47
CA VAL A 173 -11.70 -16.91 -6.65
C VAL A 173 -11.61 -18.38 -6.97
N LEU A 174 -10.40 -18.93 -7.03
CA LEU A 174 -10.15 -20.34 -7.37
C LEU A 174 -10.24 -21.28 -6.15
N ARG A 175 -10.26 -20.73 -4.93
CA ARG A 175 -10.34 -21.49 -3.67
C ARG A 175 -9.26 -22.56 -3.54
N GLY A 176 -8.02 -22.20 -3.94
CA GLY A 176 -6.85 -23.07 -3.92
C GLY A 176 -6.58 -23.85 -5.20
N ASP A 177 -7.49 -23.83 -6.18
CA ASP A 177 -7.24 -24.43 -7.48
C ASP A 177 -6.17 -23.66 -8.27
N SER A 178 -5.50 -24.36 -9.18
CA SER A 178 -4.42 -23.79 -9.98
C SER A 178 -4.94 -22.90 -11.11
N LEU A 179 -4.19 -21.87 -11.44
CA LEU A 179 -4.37 -21.07 -12.65
C LEU A 179 -4.11 -21.90 -13.91
N THR A 180 -4.85 -21.58 -14.97
CA THR A 180 -4.61 -22.17 -16.29
C THR A 180 -3.19 -21.88 -16.79
N SER A 181 -2.61 -22.84 -17.52
CA SER A 181 -1.31 -22.65 -18.18
C SER A 181 -1.32 -21.58 -19.30
N LYS A 182 -2.52 -21.13 -19.72
CA LYS A 182 -2.69 -20.03 -20.68
C LYS A 182 -2.48 -18.64 -20.04
N ALA A 183 -2.39 -18.54 -18.72
CA ALA A 183 -2.17 -17.27 -18.04
C ALA A 183 -0.82 -16.65 -18.42
N VAL A 184 -0.83 -15.37 -18.74
CA VAL A 184 0.33 -14.60 -19.20
C VAL A 184 0.83 -13.67 -18.10
N ALA A 185 2.15 -13.63 -17.90
CA ALA A 185 2.83 -12.66 -17.06
C ALA A 185 3.29 -11.45 -17.87
N ALA A 186 2.81 -10.27 -17.53
CA ALA A 186 3.15 -9.02 -18.23
C ALA A 186 4.23 -8.17 -17.50
N ARG A 187 4.87 -8.71 -16.49
CA ARG A 187 5.96 -8.12 -15.70
C ARG A 187 5.59 -6.91 -14.82
N SER A 188 4.50 -6.21 -15.09
CA SER A 188 3.99 -5.07 -14.30
C SER A 188 2.53 -4.83 -14.61
N SER A 189 1.84 -4.07 -13.76
CA SER A 189 0.43 -3.69 -14.00
C SER A 189 0.27 -2.83 -15.27
N GLU A 190 1.23 -1.94 -15.59
CA GLU A 190 1.25 -1.21 -16.86
C GLU A 190 1.39 -2.18 -18.06
N GLY A 191 2.25 -3.19 -17.93
CA GLY A 191 2.40 -4.24 -18.93
C GLY A 191 1.12 -5.03 -19.17
N VAL A 192 0.29 -5.25 -18.13
CA VAL A 192 -1.03 -5.86 -18.27
C VAL A 192 -1.93 -4.98 -19.14
N ILE A 193 -1.99 -3.67 -18.86
CA ILE A 193 -2.78 -2.70 -19.63
C ILE A 193 -2.35 -2.72 -21.10
N ASP A 194 -1.06 -2.66 -21.36
CA ASP A 194 -0.51 -2.67 -22.72
C ASP A 194 -0.80 -3.99 -23.46
N TYR A 195 -0.70 -5.12 -22.80
CA TYR A 195 -1.03 -6.42 -23.38
C TYR A 195 -2.51 -6.51 -23.76
N VAL A 196 -3.41 -6.15 -22.82
CA VAL A 196 -4.86 -6.18 -23.04
C VAL A 196 -5.26 -5.20 -24.16
N SER A 197 -4.65 -4.02 -24.23
CA SER A 197 -4.95 -3.04 -25.30
C SER A 197 -4.67 -3.55 -26.71
N LYS A 198 -3.71 -4.47 -26.85
CA LYS A 198 -3.26 -5.03 -28.14
C LYS A 198 -3.89 -6.37 -28.49
N THR A 199 -4.50 -7.03 -27.51
CA THR A 199 -4.97 -8.43 -27.64
C THR A 199 -6.47 -8.51 -27.35
N PRO A 200 -7.34 -8.65 -28.36
CA PRO A 200 -8.80 -8.67 -28.17
C PRO A 200 -9.32 -9.77 -27.23
N ASP A 201 -8.66 -10.92 -27.19
CA ASP A 201 -9.04 -12.04 -26.34
C ASP A 201 -8.36 -12.02 -24.96
N ALA A 202 -7.69 -10.92 -24.58
CA ALA A 202 -7.07 -10.79 -23.28
C ALA A 202 -8.05 -10.25 -22.24
N ILE A 203 -7.95 -10.81 -21.03
CA ILE A 203 -8.62 -10.31 -19.82
C ILE A 203 -7.54 -10.04 -18.77
N GLY A 204 -7.41 -8.79 -18.33
CA GLY A 204 -6.36 -8.35 -17.41
C GLY A 204 -6.87 -8.15 -15.99
N PHE A 205 -5.99 -8.35 -15.01
CA PHE A 205 -6.26 -8.21 -13.58
C PHE A 205 -5.22 -7.26 -12.97
N ILE A 206 -5.65 -6.07 -12.53
CA ILE A 206 -4.79 -5.01 -11.98
C ILE A 206 -5.42 -4.37 -10.74
N GLY A 207 -4.60 -3.73 -9.89
CA GLY A 207 -5.12 -2.91 -8.78
C GLY A 207 -5.89 -1.68 -9.28
N VAL A 208 -6.96 -1.28 -8.59
CA VAL A 208 -7.79 -0.13 -8.99
C VAL A 208 -7.00 1.18 -9.04
N SER A 209 -5.94 1.31 -8.23
CA SER A 209 -5.08 2.51 -8.21
C SER A 209 -4.35 2.80 -9.54
N TRP A 210 -4.33 1.87 -10.48
CA TRP A 210 -3.74 2.06 -11.80
C TRP A 210 -4.65 2.78 -12.79
N ILE A 211 -5.96 2.77 -12.56
CA ILE A 211 -6.96 3.30 -13.50
C ILE A 211 -8.08 4.09 -12.80
N GLY A 212 -8.03 4.22 -11.47
CA GLY A 212 -9.12 4.84 -10.70
C GLY A 212 -9.09 6.37 -10.69
N ASN A 213 -7.92 7.00 -10.78
CA ASN A 213 -7.80 8.45 -10.66
C ASN A 213 -8.03 9.17 -11.99
N SER A 214 -9.24 9.70 -12.17
CA SER A 214 -9.61 10.48 -13.37
C SER A 214 -8.94 11.86 -13.47
N GLU A 215 -8.25 12.30 -12.41
CA GLU A 215 -7.49 13.56 -12.41
C GLU A 215 -6.03 13.34 -12.82
N ASP A 216 -5.57 12.07 -12.90
CA ASP A 216 -4.23 11.70 -13.32
C ASP A 216 -4.18 11.49 -14.85
N PRO A 217 -3.40 12.29 -15.60
CA PRO A 217 -3.30 12.15 -17.06
C PRO A 217 -2.80 10.77 -17.52
N GLY A 218 -1.92 10.14 -16.74
CA GLY A 218 -1.42 8.79 -17.02
C GLY A 218 -2.52 7.76 -16.93
N GLN A 219 -3.30 7.77 -15.84
CA GLN A 219 -4.42 6.85 -15.64
C GLN A 219 -5.55 7.07 -16.65
N LEU A 220 -5.84 8.33 -17.01
CA LEU A 220 -6.75 8.64 -18.12
C LEU A 220 -6.26 8.05 -19.44
N SER A 221 -4.95 8.09 -19.71
CA SER A 221 -4.38 7.48 -20.92
C SER A 221 -4.57 5.96 -20.94
N PHE A 222 -4.52 5.30 -19.78
CA PHE A 222 -4.78 3.86 -19.65
C PHE A 222 -6.26 3.53 -19.89
N LEU A 223 -7.19 4.30 -19.32
CA LEU A 223 -8.64 4.11 -19.53
C LEU A 223 -9.04 4.24 -21.01
N LYS A 224 -8.31 5.05 -21.80
CA LYS A 224 -8.52 5.13 -23.27
C LYS A 224 -8.06 3.87 -24.02
N LYS A 225 -7.17 3.07 -23.43
CA LYS A 225 -6.61 1.86 -24.05
C LYS A 225 -7.40 0.59 -23.74
N VAL A 226 -8.12 0.55 -22.63
CA VAL A 226 -8.82 -0.63 -22.15
C VAL A 226 -10.22 -0.30 -21.63
N ARG A 227 -11.09 -1.29 -21.53
CA ARG A 227 -12.43 -1.15 -20.96
C ARG A 227 -12.50 -1.88 -19.62
N VAL A 228 -13.02 -1.21 -18.59
CA VAL A 228 -13.27 -1.82 -17.27
C VAL A 228 -14.49 -2.72 -17.35
N ALA A 229 -14.31 -3.98 -17.00
CA ALA A 229 -15.37 -4.97 -16.99
C ALA A 229 -16.25 -4.83 -15.74
N GLY A 230 -17.54 -5.15 -15.89
CA GLY A 230 -18.47 -5.34 -14.78
C GLY A 230 -18.43 -6.77 -14.28
N ILE A 231 -18.37 -6.95 -12.96
CA ILE A 231 -18.37 -8.26 -12.30
C ILE A 231 -19.68 -8.42 -11.53
N GLU A 232 -20.24 -9.61 -11.55
CA GLU A 232 -21.45 -9.93 -10.79
C GLU A 232 -21.26 -9.56 -9.31
N SER A 233 -22.23 -8.79 -8.78
CA SER A 233 -22.18 -8.33 -7.40
C SER A 233 -22.20 -9.47 -6.39
N SER A 234 -21.50 -9.29 -5.27
CA SER A 234 -21.62 -10.16 -4.09
C SER A 234 -23.03 -10.23 -3.52
N TYR A 235 -23.89 -9.25 -3.82
CA TYR A 235 -25.26 -9.17 -3.36
C TYR A 235 -26.24 -9.52 -4.47
N LYS A 236 -27.12 -10.47 -4.21
CA LYS A 236 -28.16 -10.90 -5.16
C LYS A 236 -29.05 -9.72 -5.58
N GLY A 237 -29.37 -9.65 -6.85
CA GLY A 237 -30.31 -8.67 -7.41
C GLY A 237 -29.70 -7.31 -7.78
N ILE A 238 -28.43 -7.05 -7.47
CA ILE A 238 -27.74 -5.81 -7.89
C ILE A 238 -27.26 -5.88 -9.34
N GLY A 239 -27.00 -7.09 -9.87
CA GLY A 239 -26.45 -7.27 -11.21
C GLY A 239 -24.93 -7.12 -11.25
N PHE A 240 -24.41 -6.51 -12.32
CA PHE A 240 -22.97 -6.33 -12.53
C PHE A 240 -22.51 -4.97 -12.03
N VAL A 241 -21.38 -4.94 -11.34
CA VAL A 241 -20.77 -3.74 -10.73
C VAL A 241 -19.31 -3.64 -11.14
N LYS A 242 -18.83 -2.41 -11.27
CA LYS A 242 -17.41 -2.11 -11.49
C LYS A 242 -16.70 -1.81 -10.15
N ALA A 243 -15.38 -1.82 -10.14
CA ALA A 243 -14.55 -1.53 -8.95
C ALA A 243 -14.57 -0.03 -8.57
N TYR A 244 -15.76 0.57 -8.47
CA TYR A 244 -15.92 1.93 -7.98
C TYR A 244 -15.82 1.98 -6.46
N GLN A 245 -15.37 3.09 -5.93
CA GLN A 245 -15.10 3.27 -4.50
C GLN A 245 -16.30 2.89 -3.62
N GLN A 246 -17.52 3.24 -4.02
CA GLN A 246 -18.73 2.84 -3.32
C GLN A 246 -18.90 1.32 -3.28
N ASN A 247 -18.67 0.64 -4.41
CA ASN A 247 -18.82 -0.82 -4.51
C ASN A 247 -17.73 -1.57 -3.74
N ILE A 248 -16.52 -0.97 -3.65
CA ILE A 248 -15.43 -1.47 -2.79
C ILE A 248 -15.80 -1.30 -1.31
N TYR A 249 -16.31 -0.12 -0.94
CA TYR A 249 -16.72 0.17 0.43
C TYR A 249 -17.82 -0.77 0.93
N THR A 250 -18.88 -0.93 0.16
CA THR A 250 -20.01 -1.80 0.49
C THR A 250 -19.71 -3.28 0.30
N LYS A 251 -18.55 -3.62 -0.32
CA LYS A 251 -18.19 -4.98 -0.73
C LYS A 251 -19.20 -5.61 -1.71
N SER A 252 -19.97 -4.78 -2.44
CA SER A 252 -20.78 -5.26 -3.55
C SER A 252 -19.93 -5.73 -4.73
N TYR A 253 -18.74 -5.11 -4.94
CA TYR A 253 -17.70 -5.63 -5.82
C TYR A 253 -16.94 -6.78 -5.13
N PRO A 254 -16.83 -7.96 -5.76
CA PRO A 254 -16.36 -9.18 -5.07
C PRO A 254 -14.85 -9.25 -4.89
N LEU A 255 -14.05 -8.58 -5.73
CA LEU A 255 -12.57 -8.71 -5.74
C LEU A 255 -11.91 -7.62 -4.88
N VAL A 256 -12.38 -7.46 -3.64
CA VAL A 256 -11.87 -6.47 -2.68
C VAL A 256 -10.80 -7.08 -1.78
N ARG A 257 -9.70 -6.34 -1.57
CA ARG A 257 -8.58 -6.72 -0.70
C ARG A 257 -8.13 -5.55 0.19
N ASP A 258 -7.47 -5.85 1.27
CA ASP A 258 -6.92 -4.82 2.16
C ASP A 258 -5.53 -4.35 1.65
N LEU A 259 -5.20 -3.09 1.91
CA LEU A 259 -3.84 -2.56 1.84
C LEU A 259 -3.30 -2.44 3.26
N VAL A 260 -2.19 -3.10 3.52
CA VAL A 260 -1.61 -3.27 4.86
C VAL A 260 -0.17 -2.82 4.86
N TYR A 261 0.23 -2.01 5.83
CA TYR A 261 1.66 -1.89 6.14
C TYR A 261 2.05 -2.83 7.27
N THR A 262 3.28 -3.30 7.25
CA THR A 262 3.98 -3.92 8.38
C THR A 262 5.22 -3.11 8.69
N LEU A 263 5.26 -2.52 9.88
CA LEU A 263 6.36 -1.69 10.37
C LEU A 263 7.28 -2.51 11.26
N LYS A 264 8.57 -2.49 10.96
CA LYS A 264 9.64 -3.16 11.72
C LYS A 264 10.50 -2.09 12.41
N GLU A 265 9.95 -1.45 13.41
CA GLU A 265 10.64 -0.46 14.24
C GLU A 265 10.34 -0.68 15.73
N ASN A 266 11.36 -0.54 16.59
CA ASN A 266 11.23 -0.59 18.04
C ASN A 266 11.28 0.80 18.69
N TYR A 267 11.26 1.86 17.88
CA TYR A 267 11.22 3.25 18.31
C TYR A 267 10.42 4.09 17.31
N LYS A 268 10.06 5.30 17.69
CA LYS A 268 9.35 6.23 16.78
C LYS A 268 10.34 6.85 15.80
N GLY A 269 10.70 6.10 14.75
CA GLY A 269 11.55 6.51 13.66
C GLY A 269 10.78 7.10 12.48
N LEU A 270 11.45 7.22 11.32
CA LEU A 270 10.86 7.75 10.10
C LEU A 270 9.77 6.82 9.54
N GLY A 271 9.92 5.50 9.70
CA GLY A 271 8.88 4.53 9.32
C GLY A 271 7.59 4.73 10.11
N PHE A 272 7.68 4.95 11.43
CA PHE A 272 6.53 5.32 12.24
C PHE A 272 5.91 6.65 11.75
N GLY A 273 6.74 7.65 11.42
CA GLY A 273 6.27 8.92 10.88
C GLY A 273 5.51 8.77 9.57
N PHE A 274 5.98 7.92 8.67
CA PHE A 274 5.31 7.64 7.40
C PHE A 274 4.03 6.81 7.60
N ALA A 275 4.02 5.82 8.50
CA ALA A 275 2.83 5.06 8.87
C ALA A 275 1.73 5.97 9.45
N ALA A 276 2.10 6.88 10.35
CA ALA A 276 1.19 7.88 10.90
C ALA A 276 0.65 8.84 9.84
N PHE A 277 1.47 9.23 8.85
CA PHE A 277 1.04 10.06 7.72
C PHE A 277 0.03 9.31 6.84
N MET A 278 0.29 8.06 6.47
CA MET A 278 -0.65 7.24 5.71
C MET A 278 -2.00 7.10 6.41
N SER A 279 -2.00 6.97 7.74
CA SER A 279 -3.21 6.84 8.55
C SER A 279 -3.87 8.19 8.88
N GLY A 280 -3.20 9.31 8.64
CA GLY A 280 -3.68 10.67 8.87
C GLY A 280 -4.52 11.21 7.72
N ASP A 281 -5.12 12.39 7.92
CA ASP A 281 -6.09 12.99 7.01
C ASP A 281 -5.55 13.16 5.58
N ILE A 282 -4.29 13.61 5.41
CA ILE A 282 -3.68 13.80 4.08
C ILE A 282 -3.47 12.45 3.39
N GLY A 283 -2.91 11.47 4.09
CA GLY A 283 -2.69 10.13 3.52
C GLY A 283 -4.00 9.45 3.14
N GLN A 284 -5.03 9.57 3.98
CA GLN A 284 -6.35 9.02 3.69
C GLN A 284 -7.02 9.73 2.51
N LEU A 285 -6.77 11.03 2.31
CA LEU A 285 -7.23 11.75 1.12
C LEU A 285 -6.52 11.27 -0.17
N ILE A 286 -5.22 10.97 -0.10
CA ILE A 286 -4.47 10.39 -1.23
C ILE A 286 -5.05 9.02 -1.60
N PHE A 287 -5.29 8.13 -0.64
CA PHE A 287 -5.95 6.86 -0.91
C PHE A 287 -7.32 7.04 -1.57
N ARG A 288 -8.11 8.00 -1.09
CA ARG A 288 -9.41 8.30 -1.70
C ARG A 288 -9.28 8.78 -3.14
N ARG A 289 -8.32 9.64 -3.47
CA ARG A 289 -8.07 10.10 -4.84
C ARG A 289 -7.66 8.97 -5.77
N ALA A 290 -6.85 8.04 -5.27
CA ALA A 290 -6.44 6.83 -5.99
C ALA A 290 -7.55 5.76 -6.08
N TYR A 291 -8.79 6.08 -5.75
CA TYR A 291 -9.98 5.18 -5.76
C TYR A 291 -9.93 4.04 -4.74
N LEU A 292 -8.96 4.01 -3.85
CA LEU A 292 -9.01 3.12 -2.70
C LEU A 292 -10.02 3.65 -1.67
N VAL A 293 -10.56 2.75 -0.86
CA VAL A 293 -11.42 3.14 0.27
C VAL A 293 -10.55 3.39 1.49
N PRO A 294 -10.48 4.63 2.00
CA PRO A 294 -9.74 4.95 3.21
C PRO A 294 -10.23 4.14 4.40
N GLN A 295 -9.32 3.73 5.30
CA GLN A 295 -9.70 3.03 6.53
C GLN A 295 -10.34 3.98 7.54
N VAL A 296 -9.91 5.23 7.59
CA VAL A 296 -10.46 6.27 8.48
C VAL A 296 -11.34 7.20 7.66
N LEU A 297 -12.65 7.01 7.76
CA LEU A 297 -13.66 7.83 7.09
C LEU A 297 -14.01 9.06 7.96
N LYS A 298 -13.12 10.05 8.01
CA LYS A 298 -13.42 11.34 8.62
C LYS A 298 -13.95 12.29 7.55
N ASN A 299 -15.24 12.60 7.57
CA ASN A 299 -15.88 13.64 6.74
C ASN A 299 -15.66 13.53 5.22
N PHE A 300 -15.34 12.36 4.69
CA PHE A 300 -15.18 12.15 3.26
C PHE A 300 -16.43 11.50 2.67
N GLY A 301 -17.09 12.17 1.72
CA GLY A 301 -18.05 11.50 0.86
C GLY A 301 -17.36 10.41 0.04
N ILE A 302 -17.96 9.23 -0.05
CA ILE A 302 -17.50 8.15 -0.95
C ILE A 302 -18.00 8.48 -2.36
N ARG A 303 -17.12 8.38 -3.37
CA ARG A 303 -17.50 8.62 -4.76
C ARG A 303 -18.42 7.51 -5.24
N SER A 304 -19.63 7.89 -5.64
CA SER A 304 -20.64 6.98 -6.20
C SER A 304 -20.79 7.09 -7.72
N VAL A 305 -20.15 8.07 -8.33
CA VAL A 305 -20.31 8.40 -9.76
C VAL A 305 -19.35 7.53 -10.60
N GLU A 306 -19.89 7.00 -11.69
CA GLU A 306 -19.10 6.35 -12.74
C GLU A 306 -18.10 7.36 -13.32
N VAL A 307 -16.86 6.91 -13.55
CA VAL A 307 -15.98 7.61 -14.46
C VAL A 307 -16.58 7.38 -15.85
N GLU A 308 -17.21 8.40 -16.45
CA GLU A 308 -17.70 8.30 -17.80
C GLU A 308 -16.49 7.96 -18.71
N GLU A 309 -16.58 6.81 -19.35
CA GLU A 309 -15.68 6.45 -20.46
C GLU A 309 -16.04 7.39 -21.62
N GLN A 310 -15.25 8.46 -21.80
CA GLN A 310 -15.33 9.34 -22.97
C GLN A 310 -14.71 8.66 -24.20
#